data_522cdcee9727e04679f12a25a89279e8
#
_entry.id   522cdcee9727e04679f12a25a89279e8
#
_cell.length_a   1.000
_cell.length_b   1.000
_cell.length_c   1.000
_cell.angle_alpha   90.00
_cell.angle_beta   90.00
_cell.angle_gamma   90.00
#
_symmetry.space_group_name_H-M   'P 1'
#
loop_
_entity.id
_entity.type
_entity.pdbx_description
1 polymer ?
#
loop_
_entity_poly.entity_id
_entity_poly.type
_entity_poly.pdbx_seq_one_letter_code
_entity_poly.pdbx_strand_id
1 'polypeptide(L)' 'MSGHSKWNNIKNKKGKEDAKKGKIFTKLARQITVAAKEGGLDPDYNPSLKVAIDKAKAENMPNDNIDRAIAKAGGGDN' A
#
# COMPACT_ATOMS: atom_id res chain seq x y z
N MET A 1 -7.32 7.57 -33.22
CA MET A 1 -7.26 7.25 -32.59
C MET A 1 -7.80 6.66 -32.46
N SER A 2 -8.28 6.45 -33.03
CA SER A 2 -8.98 6.07 -32.54
C SER A 2 -9.13 4.70 -32.60
N GLY A 3 -9.37 4.04 -33.60
CA GLY A 3 -9.50 2.65 -33.61
C GLY A 3 -8.26 2.01 -33.06
N HIS A 4 -7.20 2.35 -33.60
CA HIS A 4 -6.00 1.80 -33.11
C HIS A 4 -5.83 2.17 -31.69
N SER A 5 -6.32 3.26 -31.35
CA SER A 5 -6.18 3.66 -30.00
C SER A 5 -7.00 2.85 -29.09
N LYS A 6 -8.08 2.30 -29.57
CA LYS A 6 -8.93 1.56 -28.69
C LYS A 6 -8.23 0.41 -28.05
N TRP A 7 -7.67 -0.46 -28.84
CA TRP A 7 -7.09 -1.61 -28.19
C TRP A 7 -5.67 -1.37 -27.75
N ASN A 8 -5.06 -0.35 -28.28
CA ASN A 8 -3.85 0.13 -27.66
C ASN A 8 -4.14 0.62 -26.26
N ASN A 9 -5.26 1.28 -26.12
CA ASN A 9 -5.67 1.76 -24.81
C ASN A 9 -5.93 0.64 -23.85
N ILE A 10 -6.46 -0.45 -24.33
CA ILE A 10 -6.70 -1.60 -23.48
C ILE A 10 -5.39 -2.15 -22.95
N LYS A 11 -4.40 -2.24 -23.81
CA LYS A 11 -3.09 -2.69 -23.38
C LYS A 11 -2.50 -1.75 -22.35
N ASN A 12 -2.58 -0.48 -22.65
CA ASN A 12 -2.06 0.51 -21.73
C ASN A 12 -2.79 0.49 -20.41
N LYS A 13 -4.08 0.22 -20.50
CA LYS A 13 -4.87 0.14 -19.29
C LYS A 13 -4.36 -0.93 -18.36
N LYS A 14 -4.06 -2.09 -18.92
CA LYS A 14 -3.54 -3.17 -18.13
C LYS A 14 -2.24 -2.78 -17.44
N GLY A 15 -1.34 -2.21 -18.20
CA GLY A 15 -0.09 -1.76 -17.65
C GLY A 15 -0.28 -0.71 -16.57
N LYS A 16 -1.21 0.19 -16.83
CA LYS A 16 -1.48 1.25 -15.86
C LYS A 16 -2.07 0.69 -14.58
N GLU A 17 -2.90 -0.31 -14.70
CA GLU A 17 -3.48 -0.91 -13.50
C GLU A 17 -2.42 -1.55 -12.64
N ASP A 18 -1.48 -2.24 -13.26
CA ASP A 18 -0.38 -2.84 -12.52
C ASP A 18 0.44 -1.77 -11.83
N ALA A 19 0.73 -0.70 -12.54
CA ALA A 19 1.49 0.39 -11.98
C ALA A 19 0.74 1.04 -10.83
N LYS A 20 -0.56 1.18 -10.99
CA LYS A 20 -1.39 1.75 -9.94
C LYS A 20 -1.36 0.90 -8.69
N LYS A 21 -1.47 -0.41 -8.85
CA LYS A 21 -1.43 -1.29 -7.70
C LYS A 21 -0.12 -1.15 -6.95
N GLY A 22 0.97 -1.09 -7.67
CA GLY A 22 2.27 -0.91 -7.05
C GLY A 22 2.35 0.39 -6.28
N LYS A 23 1.83 1.46 -6.87
CA LYS A 23 1.84 2.76 -6.20
C LYS A 23 0.93 2.75 -4.98
N ILE A 24 -0.22 2.11 -5.10
CA ILE A 24 -1.13 2.03 -3.98
C ILE A 24 -0.50 1.30 -2.82
N PHE A 25 0.14 0.17 -3.09
CA PHE A 25 0.79 -0.59 -2.04
C PHE A 25 1.92 0.20 -1.38
N THR A 26 2.71 0.89 -2.18
CA THR A 26 3.78 1.73 -1.64
C THR A 26 3.21 2.81 -0.74
N LYS A 27 2.15 3.45 -1.19
CA LYS A 27 1.51 4.50 -0.44
C LYS A 27 0.94 3.97 0.87
N LEU A 28 0.26 2.84 0.80
CA LEU A 28 -0.32 2.23 2.01
C LEU A 28 0.75 1.80 2.99
N ALA A 29 1.82 1.21 2.48
CA ALA A 29 2.93 0.81 3.34
C ALA A 29 3.53 2.03 4.04
N ARG A 30 3.68 3.13 3.32
CA ARG A 30 4.19 4.35 3.90
C ARG A 30 3.25 4.87 4.98
N GLN A 31 1.96 4.83 4.72
CA GLN A 31 0.99 5.27 5.72
C GLN A 31 1.06 4.43 6.98
N ILE A 32 1.22 3.12 6.81
CA ILE A 32 1.37 2.23 7.95
C ILE A 32 2.62 2.61 8.75
N THR A 33 3.73 2.81 8.04
CA THR A 33 4.99 3.16 8.69
C THR A 33 4.87 4.47 9.45
N VAL A 34 4.29 5.49 8.82
CA VAL A 34 4.14 6.79 9.46
C VAL A 34 3.23 6.68 10.68
N ALA A 35 2.10 6.00 10.54
CA ALA A 35 1.17 5.84 11.65
C ALA A 35 1.84 5.12 12.81
N ALA A 36 2.63 4.09 12.52
CA ALA A 36 3.31 3.35 13.56
C ALA A 36 4.37 4.20 14.25
N LYS A 37 5.05 5.04 13.49
CA LYS A 37 6.05 5.93 14.08
C LYS A 37 5.42 6.96 15.01
N GLU A 38 4.23 7.41 14.66
CA GLU A 38 3.59 8.46 15.42
C GLU A 38 2.88 7.98 16.67
N GLY A 39 2.28 6.81 16.60
CA GLY A 39 1.45 6.34 17.70
C GLY A 39 1.84 5.00 18.30
N GLY A 40 2.89 4.39 17.78
CA GLY A 40 3.33 3.11 18.31
C GLY A 40 3.06 1.97 17.35
N LEU A 41 3.72 0.85 17.59
CA LEU A 41 3.70 -0.29 16.69
C LEU A 41 2.51 -1.22 16.92
N ASP A 42 1.75 -1.00 17.97
CA ASP A 42 0.64 -1.87 18.31
C ASP A 42 -0.68 -1.26 17.85
N PRO A 43 -1.34 -1.87 16.86
CA PRO A 43 -2.60 -1.31 16.35
C PRO A 43 -3.70 -1.28 17.41
N ASP A 44 -3.62 -2.11 18.43
CA ASP A 44 -4.61 -2.07 19.49
C ASP A 44 -4.55 -0.78 20.28
N TYR A 45 -3.38 -0.17 20.35
CA TYR A 45 -3.17 1.08 21.06
C TYR A 45 -2.94 2.25 20.11
N ASN A 46 -3.13 2.01 18.81
CA ASN A 46 -2.87 3.04 17.80
C ASN A 46 -3.96 2.99 16.75
N PRO A 47 -5.06 3.72 16.94
CA PRO A 47 -6.17 3.70 16.00
C PRO A 47 -5.76 4.08 14.57
N SER A 48 -4.85 5.02 14.43
CA SER A 48 -4.39 5.42 13.10
C SER A 48 -3.71 4.27 12.39
N LEU A 49 -2.89 3.52 13.13
CA LEU A 49 -2.22 2.36 12.56
C LEU A 49 -3.24 1.30 12.18
N LYS A 50 -4.22 1.07 13.02
CA LYS A 50 -5.26 0.09 12.72
C LYS A 50 -6.00 0.44 11.43
N VAL A 51 -6.36 1.71 11.27
CA VAL A 51 -7.04 2.16 10.06
C VAL A 51 -6.15 1.96 8.84
N ALA A 52 -4.87 2.29 8.97
CA ALA A 52 -3.95 2.11 7.85
C ALA A 52 -3.83 0.63 7.47
N ILE A 53 -3.77 -0.26 8.46
CA ILE A 53 -3.70 -1.69 8.21
C ILE A 53 -4.99 -2.17 7.54
N ASP A 54 -6.13 -1.73 8.02
CA ASP A 54 -7.41 -2.13 7.44
C ASP A 54 -7.50 -1.70 5.98
N LYS A 55 -7.05 -0.50 5.67
CA LYS A 55 -7.04 -0.03 4.30
C LYS A 55 -6.13 -0.88 3.43
N ALA A 56 -4.98 -1.24 3.95
CA ALA A 56 -4.04 -2.08 3.21
C ALA A 56 -4.64 -3.45 2.94
N LYS A 57 -5.32 -4.02 3.92
CA LYS A 57 -5.97 -5.31 3.75
C LYS A 57 -7.09 -5.23 2.73
N ALA A 58 -7.82 -4.13 2.72
CA ALA A 58 -8.89 -3.93 1.75
C ALA A 58 -8.35 -3.91 0.33
N GLU A 59 -7.09 -3.50 0.16
CA GLU A 59 -6.45 -3.49 -1.13
C GLU A 59 -5.68 -4.79 -1.40
N ASN A 60 -5.88 -5.80 -0.58
CA ASN A 60 -5.24 -7.11 -0.74
C ASN A 60 -3.73 -7.08 -0.53
N MET A 61 -3.26 -6.18 0.30
CA MET A 61 -1.84 -6.17 0.63
C MET A 61 -1.51 -7.39 1.48
N PRO A 62 -0.48 -8.15 1.13
CA PRO A 62 -0.08 -9.31 1.93
C PRO A 62 0.32 -8.91 3.35
N ASN A 63 0.05 -9.80 4.29
CA ASN A 63 0.42 -9.55 5.68
C ASN A 63 1.91 -9.30 5.84
N ASP A 64 2.72 -9.99 5.07
CA ASP A 64 4.17 -9.79 5.11
C ASP A 64 4.53 -8.33 4.83
N ASN A 65 3.87 -7.75 3.85
CA ASN A 65 4.15 -6.35 3.51
C ASN A 65 3.71 -5.41 4.63
N ILE A 66 2.59 -5.73 5.24
CA ILE A 66 2.10 -4.93 6.35
C ILE A 66 3.07 -5.01 7.52
N ASP A 67 3.51 -6.22 7.85
CA ASP A 67 4.45 -6.42 8.94
C ASP A 67 5.76 -5.69 8.69
N ARG A 68 6.24 -5.73 7.46
CA ARG A 68 7.46 -5.02 7.11
C ARG A 68 7.32 -3.52 7.29
N ALA A 69 6.17 -2.99 6.91
CA ALA A 69 5.94 -1.57 7.05
C ALA A 69 5.96 -1.16 8.53
N ILE A 70 5.38 -2.00 9.38
CA ILE A 70 5.39 -1.74 10.81
C ILE A 70 6.80 -1.87 11.36
N ALA A 71 7.53 -2.88 10.93
CA ALA A 71 8.90 -3.09 11.38
C ALA A 71 9.80 -1.94 10.99
N LYS A 72 9.55 -1.36 9.83
CA LYS A 72 10.29 -0.19 9.39
C LYS A 72 10.14 0.95 10.38
N ALA A 73 8.93 1.14 10.86
CA ALA A 73 8.68 2.20 11.84
C ALA A 73 9.46 1.95 13.12
N GLY A 74 9.63 0.69 13.47
CA GLY A 74 10.40 0.32 14.66
C GLY A 74 11.89 0.26 14.45
N GLY A 75 12.35 0.58 13.22
CA GLY A 75 13.78 0.53 12.94
C GLY A 75 14.30 -0.86 12.66
N GLY A 76 13.41 -1.80 12.40
CA GLY A 76 13.81 -3.17 12.21
C GLY A 76 14.28 -3.53 10.83
N ASP A 77 14.25 -2.60 9.93
CA ASP A 77 14.64 -2.87 8.55
C ASP A 77 16.11 -2.59 8.28
N ASN A 78 16.85 -2.28 9.23
CA ASN A 78 18.27 -1.97 9.05
C ASN A 78 19.10 -3.18 8.76
#